data_43566c16bdb4f20db69b4ea9667f2714
#
_entry.id   43566c16bdb4f20db69b4ea9667f2714
#
_cell.length_a   1.000
_cell.length_b   1.000
_cell.length_c   1.000
_cell.angle_alpha   90.00
_cell.angle_beta   90.00
_cell.angle_gamma   90.00
#
_symmetry.space_group_name_H-M   'P 1'
#
loop_
_entity.id
_entity.type
_entity.pdbx_description
1 polymer ?
#
loop_
_entity_poly.entity_id
_entity_poly.type
_entity_poly.pdbx_seq_one_letter_code
_entity_poly.pdbx_strand_id
1 'polypeptide(L)'
;MSSMRSSSHWIGRRMSRSRNDHDYASVAELVVAAADKGYEAERLLGAPEAVEEVMPVLREWLDPHYRRRAKPGEGSATAALAVAYFLDCPRIRELAPSLMYWTDVIRYRMRALRLLGHLDHSDIRRLEVAYVRDKLRTSSVPDWVDYRDAADVLYHFGFYDEVRWVIDQALAHEDPQIQQEGREIEEDFSAALEAGGE
;
A
#
# COMPACT_ATOMS: atom_id res chain seq x y z
N MET A 1 2.74 -19.21 29.58
CA MET A 1 2.85 -19.75 28.21
C MET A 1 1.67 -20.70 27.96
N SER A 2 0.44 -20.14 27.80
CA SER A 2 -0.74 -21.01 27.60
C SER A 2 -1.94 -20.19 27.14
N SER A 3 -1.92 -19.65 25.93
CA SER A 3 -3.08 -18.95 25.36
C SER A 3 -3.15 -18.94 23.82
N MET A 4 -2.11 -19.37 23.12
CA MET A 4 -2.07 -19.27 21.65
C MET A 4 -2.64 -20.47 20.88
N ARG A 5 -3.15 -21.52 21.53
CA ARG A 5 -3.66 -22.72 20.83
C ARG A 5 -5.17 -22.70 20.54
N SER A 6 -5.89 -21.69 21.04
CA SER A 6 -7.36 -21.66 20.94
C SER A 6 -7.86 -21.06 19.62
N SER A 7 -7.14 -20.08 19.05
CA SER A 7 -7.62 -19.27 17.92
C SER A 7 -7.55 -20.00 16.57
N SER A 8 -6.44 -20.70 16.29
CA SER A 8 -6.30 -21.45 15.03
C SER A 8 -7.34 -22.57 14.90
N HIS A 9 -7.77 -23.13 16.04
CA HIS A 9 -8.82 -24.16 16.06
C HIS A 9 -10.21 -23.60 15.73
N TRP A 10 -10.41 -22.32 15.94
CA TRP A 10 -11.70 -21.67 15.71
C TRP A 10 -11.91 -21.29 14.24
N ILE A 11 -10.90 -20.79 13.54
CA ILE A 11 -10.96 -20.55 12.09
C ILE A 11 -11.19 -21.88 11.35
N GLY A 12 -10.45 -22.92 11.66
CA GLY A 12 -10.64 -24.23 11.06
C GLY A 12 -12.07 -24.79 11.23
N ARG A 13 -12.70 -24.62 12.41
CA ARG A 13 -14.08 -25.10 12.65
C ARG A 13 -15.15 -24.27 11.93
N ARG A 14 -14.96 -22.97 11.70
CA ARG A 14 -15.93 -22.15 10.99
C ARG A 14 -15.83 -22.36 9.48
N MET A 15 -14.65 -22.62 8.99
CA MET A 15 -14.40 -22.92 7.58
C MET A 15 -14.91 -24.30 7.17
N SER A 16 -14.83 -25.29 8.04
CA SER A 16 -15.37 -26.63 7.77
C SER A 16 -16.90 -26.69 7.66
N ARG A 17 -17.63 -25.62 8.01
CA ARG A 17 -19.06 -25.49 7.80
C ARG A 17 -19.47 -24.84 6.49
N SER A 18 -18.54 -24.32 5.70
CA SER A 18 -18.76 -23.87 4.34
C SER A 18 -18.82 -25.09 3.41
N ARG A 19 -19.79 -25.14 2.48
CA ARG A 19 -20.01 -26.26 1.52
C ARG A 19 -18.83 -26.60 0.63
N ASN A 20 -17.73 -25.89 0.73
CA ASN A 20 -16.44 -26.19 0.10
C ASN A 20 -15.47 -26.59 1.22
N ASP A 21 -15.33 -27.87 1.50
CA ASP A 21 -14.35 -28.46 2.43
C ASP A 21 -12.90 -28.20 1.95
N HIS A 22 -12.47 -26.94 2.00
CA HIS A 22 -11.07 -26.59 1.88
C HIS A 22 -10.51 -26.46 3.30
N ASP A 23 -9.77 -27.50 3.71
CA ASP A 23 -9.00 -27.50 4.94
C ASP A 23 -7.74 -26.64 4.70
N TYR A 24 -7.79 -25.35 5.11
CA TYR A 24 -6.63 -24.45 4.97
C TYR A 24 -5.59 -24.81 6.02
N ALA A 25 -4.47 -25.39 5.58
CA ALA A 25 -3.39 -25.83 6.48
C ALA A 25 -2.70 -24.66 7.19
N SER A 26 -2.81 -23.42 6.65
CA SER A 26 -2.23 -22.23 7.25
C SER A 26 -3.06 -20.98 6.97
N VAL A 27 -2.84 -19.92 7.78
CA VAL A 27 -3.44 -18.59 7.57
C VAL A 27 -2.99 -17.99 6.23
N ALA A 28 -1.76 -18.29 5.78
CA ALA A 28 -1.24 -17.85 4.49
C ALA A 28 -2.05 -18.43 3.31
N GLU A 29 -2.39 -19.73 3.36
CA GLU A 29 -3.26 -20.35 2.36
C GLU A 29 -4.67 -19.74 2.37
N LEU A 30 -5.18 -19.40 3.55
CA LEU A 30 -6.43 -18.68 3.68
C LEU A 30 -6.40 -17.31 2.96
N VAL A 31 -5.32 -16.53 3.16
CA VAL A 31 -5.18 -15.22 2.50
C VAL A 31 -5.13 -15.38 0.98
N VAL A 32 -4.40 -16.36 0.46
CA VAL A 32 -4.37 -16.65 -1.00
C VAL A 32 -5.76 -17.02 -1.50
N ALA A 33 -6.44 -17.95 -0.85
CA ALA A 33 -7.76 -18.38 -1.24
C ALA A 33 -8.81 -17.25 -1.15
N ALA A 34 -8.70 -16.40 -0.13
CA ALA A 34 -9.56 -15.23 0.02
C ALA A 34 -9.32 -14.19 -1.09
N ALA A 35 -8.06 -13.98 -1.49
CA ALA A 35 -7.71 -13.09 -2.60
C ALA A 35 -8.28 -13.58 -3.94
N ASP A 36 -8.28 -14.89 -4.16
CA ASP A 36 -8.81 -15.51 -5.39
C ASP A 36 -10.34 -15.50 -5.46
N LYS A 37 -11.00 -15.50 -4.30
CA LYS A 37 -12.46 -15.64 -4.17
C LYS A 37 -13.13 -14.40 -3.60
N GLY A 38 -12.64 -13.21 -3.73
CA GLY A 38 -13.10 -11.90 -3.27
C GLY A 38 -14.28 -11.87 -2.28
N TYR A 39 -15.45 -12.37 -2.69
CA TYR A 39 -16.65 -12.46 -1.84
C TYR A 39 -16.46 -13.30 -0.57
N GLU A 40 -15.62 -14.33 -0.61
CA GLU A 40 -15.31 -15.17 0.55
C GLU A 40 -14.38 -14.45 1.53
N ALA A 41 -13.53 -13.55 1.03
CA ALA A 41 -12.68 -12.69 1.86
C ALA A 41 -13.53 -11.76 2.74
N GLU A 42 -14.53 -11.08 2.17
CA GLU A 42 -15.42 -10.21 2.93
C GLU A 42 -16.13 -10.97 4.05
N ARG A 43 -16.66 -12.15 3.75
CA ARG A 43 -17.32 -13.00 4.73
C ARG A 43 -16.39 -13.49 5.84
N LEU A 44 -15.16 -13.85 5.51
CA LEU A 44 -14.17 -14.34 6.46
C LEU A 44 -13.61 -13.24 7.35
N LEU A 45 -13.35 -12.07 6.78
CA LEU A 45 -12.84 -10.90 7.48
C LEU A 45 -13.92 -10.12 8.23
N GLY A 46 -15.21 -10.50 8.07
CA GLY A 46 -16.32 -9.97 8.86
C GLY A 46 -16.27 -10.36 10.35
N ALA A 47 -15.38 -11.28 10.74
CA ALA A 47 -15.16 -11.65 12.13
C ALA A 47 -13.88 -10.97 12.65
N PRO A 48 -13.93 -10.18 13.74
CA PRO A 48 -12.76 -9.48 14.28
C PRO A 48 -11.55 -10.40 14.56
N GLU A 49 -11.82 -11.62 15.03
CA GLU A 49 -10.78 -12.60 15.35
C GLU A 49 -10.03 -13.05 14.09
N ALA A 50 -10.74 -13.18 12.97
CA ALA A 50 -10.12 -13.53 11.69
C ALA A 50 -9.21 -12.41 11.19
N VAL A 51 -9.59 -11.15 11.39
CA VAL A 51 -8.75 -9.99 11.05
C VAL A 51 -7.45 -10.03 11.86
N GLU A 52 -7.52 -10.25 13.18
CA GLU A 52 -6.34 -10.31 14.04
C GLU A 52 -5.35 -11.41 13.63
N GLU A 53 -5.84 -12.53 13.10
CA GLU A 53 -4.97 -13.62 12.62
C GLU A 53 -4.37 -13.33 11.23
N VAL A 54 -5.08 -12.60 10.38
CA VAL A 54 -4.64 -12.26 9.03
C VAL A 54 -3.63 -11.10 9.04
N MET A 55 -3.78 -10.13 9.94
CA MET A 55 -2.93 -8.93 9.98
C MET A 55 -1.42 -9.20 10.01
N PRO A 56 -0.88 -10.15 10.83
CA PRO A 56 0.53 -10.49 10.80
C PRO A 56 1.02 -10.95 9.43
N VAL A 57 0.21 -11.76 8.73
CA VAL A 57 0.54 -12.26 7.39
C VAL A 57 0.54 -11.11 6.37
N LEU A 58 -0.44 -10.20 6.44
CA LEU A 58 -0.48 -9.04 5.55
C LEU A 58 0.71 -8.11 5.76
N ARG A 59 1.10 -7.85 7.03
CA ARG A 59 2.29 -7.05 7.33
C ARG A 59 3.55 -7.69 6.76
N GLU A 60 3.69 -9.00 6.90
CA GLU A 60 4.82 -9.74 6.36
C GLU A 60 4.86 -9.68 4.82
N TRP A 61 3.74 -9.95 4.14
CA TRP A 61 3.71 -10.00 2.68
C TRP A 61 3.75 -8.63 2.01
N LEU A 62 3.37 -7.57 2.73
CA LEU A 62 3.50 -6.19 2.28
C LEU A 62 4.85 -5.57 2.68
N ASP A 63 5.65 -6.23 3.53
CA ASP A 63 7.01 -5.77 3.85
C ASP A 63 7.88 -5.75 2.58
N PRO A 64 8.43 -4.59 2.18
CA PRO A 64 9.31 -4.49 1.02
C PRO A 64 10.50 -5.45 1.05
N HIS A 65 10.98 -5.77 2.25
CA HIS A 65 12.12 -6.67 2.46
C HIS A 65 11.74 -8.16 2.42
N TYR A 66 10.48 -8.51 2.62
CA TYR A 66 10.00 -9.89 2.57
C TYR A 66 10.19 -10.49 1.17
N ARG A 67 9.85 -9.73 0.13
CA ARG A 67 9.96 -10.17 -1.28
C ARG A 67 11.37 -10.62 -1.68
N ARG A 68 12.41 -10.09 -1.02
CA ARG A 68 13.80 -10.50 -1.25
C ARG A 68 14.13 -11.85 -0.61
N ARG A 69 13.32 -12.33 0.32
CA ARG A 69 13.52 -13.54 1.11
C ARG A 69 12.54 -14.66 0.79
N ALA A 70 11.37 -14.32 0.25
CA ALA A 70 10.32 -15.28 -0.07
C ALA A 70 10.73 -16.18 -1.22
N LYS A 71 10.47 -17.48 -1.06
CA LYS A 71 10.64 -18.46 -2.13
C LYS A 71 9.54 -18.31 -3.18
N PRO A 72 9.76 -18.74 -4.44
CA PRO A 72 8.70 -18.79 -5.43
C PRO A 72 7.50 -19.60 -4.90
N GLY A 73 6.32 -18.96 -4.88
CA GLY A 73 5.08 -19.57 -4.35
C GLY A 73 4.77 -19.25 -2.88
N GLU A 74 5.72 -18.68 -2.11
CA GLU A 74 5.44 -18.17 -0.78
C GLU A 74 4.97 -16.72 -0.85
N GLY A 75 3.80 -16.43 -0.33
CA GLY A 75 3.21 -15.11 -0.14
C GLY A 75 3.16 -14.23 -1.40
N SER A 76 2.21 -13.36 -1.47
CA SER A 76 2.05 -12.49 -2.63
C SER A 76 1.54 -11.12 -2.19
N ALA A 77 2.30 -10.07 -2.49
CA ALA A 77 1.82 -8.70 -2.34
C ALA A 77 0.49 -8.49 -3.09
N THR A 78 0.28 -9.20 -4.22
CA THR A 78 -0.99 -9.18 -4.93
C THR A 78 -2.15 -9.69 -4.07
N ALA A 79 -1.96 -10.84 -3.41
CA ALA A 79 -2.96 -11.42 -2.53
C ALA A 79 -3.19 -10.54 -1.29
N ALA A 80 -2.10 -10.06 -0.67
CA ALA A 80 -2.18 -9.18 0.48
C ALA A 80 -2.92 -7.87 0.19
N LEU A 81 -2.64 -7.22 -0.95
CA LEU A 81 -3.33 -6.00 -1.38
C LEU A 81 -4.82 -6.27 -1.70
N ALA A 82 -5.14 -7.45 -2.27
CA ALA A 82 -6.53 -7.82 -2.54
C ALA A 82 -7.32 -8.05 -1.25
N VAL A 83 -6.72 -8.71 -0.26
CA VAL A 83 -7.36 -8.98 1.04
C VAL A 83 -7.45 -7.71 1.89
N ALA A 84 -6.43 -6.85 1.87
CA ALA A 84 -6.43 -5.57 2.57
C ALA A 84 -7.61 -4.67 2.17
N TYR A 85 -8.16 -4.84 0.97
CA TYR A 85 -9.32 -4.08 0.49
C TYR A 85 -10.58 -4.28 1.34
N PHE A 86 -10.67 -5.37 2.09
CA PHE A 86 -11.79 -5.69 2.97
C PHE A 86 -11.56 -5.31 4.44
N LEU A 87 -10.45 -4.63 4.74
CA LEU A 87 -10.12 -4.15 6.07
C LEU A 87 -10.77 -2.78 6.35
N ASP A 88 -11.00 -2.51 7.63
CA ASP A 88 -11.42 -1.18 8.09
C ASP A 88 -10.27 -0.16 8.10
N CYS A 89 -10.62 1.13 8.23
CA CYS A 89 -9.63 2.22 8.24
C CYS A 89 -8.55 2.06 9.31
N PRO A 90 -8.82 1.65 10.56
CA PRO A 90 -7.77 1.39 11.55
C PRO A 90 -6.73 0.38 11.07
N ARG A 91 -7.15 -0.71 10.43
CA ARG A 91 -6.25 -1.74 9.93
C ARG A 91 -5.46 -1.28 8.69
N ILE A 92 -6.11 -0.54 7.79
CA ILE A 92 -5.42 0.10 6.66
C ILE A 92 -4.35 1.07 7.19
N ARG A 93 -4.64 1.86 8.23
CA ARG A 93 -3.66 2.77 8.86
C ARG A 93 -2.44 2.03 9.38
N GLU A 94 -2.61 0.84 9.97
CA GLU A 94 -1.50 0.00 10.42
C GLU A 94 -0.62 -0.50 9.27
N LEU A 95 -1.20 -0.71 8.08
CA LEU A 95 -0.49 -1.16 6.88
C LEU A 95 0.08 0.01 6.05
N ALA A 96 -0.30 1.25 6.35
CA ALA A 96 0.04 2.42 5.55
C ALA A 96 1.55 2.57 5.26
N PRO A 97 2.48 2.36 6.21
CA PRO A 97 3.92 2.45 5.93
C PRO A 97 4.38 1.48 4.82
N SER A 98 3.81 0.29 4.79
CA SER A 98 4.09 -0.69 3.72
C SER A 98 3.38 -0.32 2.42
N LEU A 99 2.13 0.15 2.50
CA LEU A 99 1.36 0.55 1.32
C LEU A 99 2.03 1.68 0.55
N MET A 100 2.67 2.64 1.23
CA MET A 100 3.42 3.73 0.60
C MET A 100 4.56 3.21 -0.28
N TYR A 101 5.32 2.24 0.17
CA TYR A 101 6.31 1.60 -0.69
C TYR A 101 5.69 1.02 -1.99
N TRP A 102 4.48 0.46 -1.90
CA TRP A 102 3.82 -0.13 -3.07
C TRP A 102 3.23 0.91 -4.02
N THR A 103 3.14 2.18 -3.65
CA THR A 103 2.82 3.27 -4.57
C THR A 103 3.94 3.52 -5.59
N ASP A 104 5.20 3.24 -5.23
CA ASP A 104 6.35 3.34 -6.13
C ASP A 104 6.45 2.16 -7.11
N VAL A 105 5.73 1.08 -6.87
CA VAL A 105 5.76 -0.10 -7.74
C VAL A 105 4.60 -0.03 -8.74
N ILE A 106 4.86 0.38 -9.98
CA ILE A 106 3.85 0.63 -11.04
C ILE A 106 2.74 -0.43 -11.07
N ARG A 107 3.10 -1.70 -11.00
CA ARG A 107 2.14 -2.82 -11.02
C ARG A 107 1.13 -2.79 -9.88
N TYR A 108 1.49 -2.23 -8.74
CA TYR A 108 0.69 -2.24 -7.52
C TYR A 108 0.19 -0.84 -7.13
N ARG A 109 0.73 0.22 -7.73
CA ARG A 109 0.44 1.63 -7.45
C ARG A 109 -1.04 1.89 -7.24
N MET A 110 -1.87 1.61 -8.22
CA MET A 110 -3.31 1.91 -8.16
C MET A 110 -4.05 1.16 -7.05
N ARG A 111 -3.58 -0.04 -6.68
CA ARG A 111 -4.17 -0.78 -5.55
C ARG A 111 -3.78 -0.17 -4.21
N ALA A 112 -2.51 0.18 -4.06
CA ALA A 112 -2.00 0.84 -2.85
C ALA A 112 -2.66 2.21 -2.64
N LEU A 113 -2.75 3.04 -3.69
CA LEU A 113 -3.42 4.35 -3.64
C LEU A 113 -4.90 4.23 -3.25
N ARG A 114 -5.63 3.24 -3.79
CA ARG A 114 -7.03 3.01 -3.40
C ARG A 114 -7.17 2.61 -1.94
N LEU A 115 -6.26 1.78 -1.41
CA LEU A 115 -6.27 1.40 0.00
C LEU A 115 -5.96 2.60 0.90
N LEU A 116 -4.94 3.39 0.56
CA LEU A 116 -4.63 4.63 1.27
C LEU A 116 -5.79 5.63 1.24
N GLY A 117 -6.53 5.68 0.12
CA GLY A 117 -7.73 6.51 -0.03
C GLY A 117 -8.89 6.17 0.91
N HIS A 118 -8.83 5.07 1.67
CA HIS A 118 -9.77 4.77 2.76
C HIS A 118 -9.45 5.54 4.06
N LEU A 119 -8.26 6.12 4.17
CA LEU A 119 -7.85 6.92 5.31
C LEU A 119 -8.38 8.35 5.19
N ASP A 120 -8.43 9.06 6.32
CA ASP A 120 -8.74 10.48 6.32
C ASP A 120 -7.67 11.27 5.53
N HIS A 121 -8.11 12.27 4.75
CA HIS A 121 -7.24 13.07 3.90
C HIS A 121 -6.05 13.68 4.67
N SER A 122 -6.26 14.13 5.90
CA SER A 122 -5.19 14.66 6.78
C SER A 122 -4.17 13.61 7.18
N ASP A 123 -4.60 12.36 7.40
CA ASP A 123 -3.70 11.25 7.71
C ASP A 123 -2.87 10.86 6.49
N ILE A 124 -3.51 10.76 5.32
CA ILE A 124 -2.80 10.48 4.05
C ILE A 124 -1.76 11.57 3.81
N ARG A 125 -2.16 12.85 3.88
CA ARG A 125 -1.24 13.98 3.66
C ARG A 125 0.00 13.89 4.56
N ARG A 126 -0.21 13.67 5.86
CA ARG A 126 0.88 13.56 6.83
C ARG A 126 1.83 12.41 6.50
N LEU A 127 1.28 11.25 6.17
CA LEU A 127 2.05 10.04 5.92
C LEU A 127 2.77 10.10 4.57
N GLU A 128 2.06 10.46 3.51
CA GLU A 128 2.58 10.49 2.13
C GLU A 128 3.63 11.59 1.95
N VAL A 129 3.37 12.79 2.45
CA VAL A 129 4.34 13.89 2.38
C VAL A 129 5.61 13.55 3.15
N ALA A 130 5.50 12.92 4.32
CA ALA A 130 6.66 12.47 5.08
C ALA A 130 7.46 11.41 4.31
N TYR A 131 6.77 10.43 3.71
CA TYR A 131 7.38 9.37 2.91
C TYR A 131 8.12 9.93 1.68
N VAL A 132 7.45 10.76 0.88
CA VAL A 132 8.04 11.38 -0.32
C VAL A 132 9.27 12.22 0.04
N ARG A 133 9.16 13.08 1.07
CA ARG A 133 10.29 13.91 1.51
C ARG A 133 11.47 13.08 2.01
N ASP A 134 11.20 12.00 2.74
CA ASP A 134 12.25 11.10 3.19
C ASP A 134 12.89 10.37 2.02
N LYS A 135 12.10 9.85 1.09
CA LYS A 135 12.58 9.18 -0.12
C LYS A 135 13.51 10.08 -0.94
N LEU A 136 13.08 11.28 -1.31
CA LEU A 136 13.87 12.21 -2.13
C LEU A 136 15.13 12.71 -1.42
N ARG A 137 15.14 12.78 -0.08
CA ARG A 137 16.29 13.19 0.71
C ARG A 137 17.28 12.07 0.98
N THR A 138 16.81 10.85 1.19
CA THR A 138 17.65 9.72 1.64
C THR A 138 18.10 8.81 0.52
N SER A 139 17.48 8.89 -0.66
CA SER A 139 18.00 8.24 -1.85
C SER A 139 19.41 8.74 -2.11
N SER A 140 20.38 7.83 -2.14
CA SER A 140 21.79 8.18 -2.37
C SER A 140 22.02 8.83 -3.75
N VAL A 141 21.15 8.54 -4.69
CA VAL A 141 21.10 9.14 -6.04
C VAL A 141 19.63 9.06 -6.47
N PRO A 142 18.78 10.04 -6.10
CA PRO A 142 17.43 10.10 -6.64
C PRO A 142 17.54 10.30 -8.15
N ASP A 143 16.72 9.56 -8.89
CA ASP A 143 16.65 9.72 -10.34
C ASP A 143 15.37 10.50 -10.75
N TRP A 144 15.24 10.82 -12.04
CA TRP A 144 14.09 11.54 -12.55
C TRP A 144 12.77 10.79 -12.32
N VAL A 145 12.80 9.44 -12.28
CA VAL A 145 11.61 8.61 -12.00
C VAL A 145 11.12 8.82 -10.57
N ASP A 146 12.03 8.98 -9.60
CA ASP A 146 11.65 9.23 -8.21
C ASP A 146 10.86 10.54 -8.07
N TYR A 147 11.24 11.59 -8.82
CA TYR A 147 10.52 12.87 -8.83
C TYR A 147 9.15 12.76 -9.51
N ARG A 148 9.09 12.06 -10.66
CA ARG A 148 7.82 11.83 -11.37
C ARG A 148 6.85 11.01 -10.50
N ASP A 149 7.30 9.91 -9.94
CA ASP A 149 6.49 9.05 -9.06
C ASP A 149 5.98 9.81 -7.84
N ALA A 150 6.82 10.63 -7.22
CA ALA A 150 6.44 11.47 -6.10
C ALA A 150 5.35 12.49 -6.48
N ALA A 151 5.51 13.18 -7.61
CA ALA A 151 4.52 14.14 -8.10
C ALA A 151 3.19 13.47 -8.45
N ASP A 152 3.21 12.32 -9.15
CA ASP A 152 2.02 11.55 -9.53
C ASP A 152 1.20 11.12 -8.30
N VAL A 153 1.86 10.62 -7.26
CA VAL A 153 1.19 10.18 -6.03
C VAL A 153 0.59 11.34 -5.26
N LEU A 154 1.34 12.42 -5.08
CA LEU A 154 0.84 13.63 -4.40
C LEU A 154 -0.31 14.28 -5.17
N TYR A 155 -0.22 14.33 -6.51
CA TYR A 155 -1.28 14.82 -7.38
C TYR A 155 -2.55 13.98 -7.29
N HIS A 156 -2.41 12.64 -7.22
CA HIS A 156 -3.55 11.72 -7.07
C HIS A 156 -4.41 12.02 -5.84
N PHE A 157 -3.78 12.47 -4.75
CA PHE A 157 -4.48 12.87 -3.52
C PHE A 157 -4.86 14.34 -3.45
N GLY A 158 -4.55 15.14 -4.48
CA GLY A 158 -4.85 16.57 -4.53
C GLY A 158 -3.94 17.43 -3.65
N PHE A 159 -2.73 16.97 -3.34
CA PHE A 159 -1.75 17.70 -2.54
C PHE A 159 -0.90 18.63 -3.41
N TYR A 160 -1.53 19.61 -4.03
CA TYR A 160 -0.93 20.46 -5.05
C TYR A 160 0.24 21.31 -4.54
N ASP A 161 0.23 21.75 -3.28
CA ASP A 161 1.36 22.49 -2.70
C ASP A 161 2.60 21.60 -2.58
N GLU A 162 2.41 20.34 -2.26
CA GLU A 162 3.47 19.35 -2.18
C GLU A 162 3.99 18.96 -3.57
N VAL A 163 3.13 18.93 -4.58
CA VAL A 163 3.54 18.76 -5.98
C VAL A 163 4.45 19.93 -6.40
N ARG A 164 4.06 21.19 -6.10
CA ARG A 164 4.92 22.37 -6.35
C ARG A 164 6.28 22.22 -5.66
N TRP A 165 6.29 21.78 -4.40
CA TRP A 165 7.53 21.53 -3.70
C TRP A 165 8.41 20.47 -4.41
N VAL A 166 7.84 19.38 -4.95
CA VAL A 166 8.60 18.38 -5.73
C VAL A 166 9.19 19.00 -7.00
N ILE A 167 8.40 19.81 -7.71
CA ILE A 167 8.86 20.54 -8.92
C ILE A 167 10.04 21.44 -8.56
N ASP A 168 9.93 22.24 -7.50
CA ASP A 168 11.00 23.15 -7.05
C ASP A 168 12.29 22.40 -6.72
N GLN A 169 12.18 21.24 -6.07
CA GLN A 169 13.34 20.39 -5.78
C GLN A 169 13.97 19.83 -7.06
N ALA A 170 13.16 19.38 -8.02
CA ALA A 170 13.66 18.87 -9.30
C ALA A 170 14.35 19.96 -10.11
N LEU A 171 13.75 21.16 -10.22
CA LEU A 171 14.32 22.29 -10.94
C LEU A 171 15.63 22.81 -10.32
N ALA A 172 15.78 22.69 -9.01
CA ALA A 172 16.98 23.09 -8.29
C ALA A 172 18.07 22.01 -8.26
N HIS A 173 17.82 20.83 -8.80
CA HIS A 173 18.75 19.70 -8.76
C HIS A 173 19.95 19.95 -9.70
N GLU A 174 21.11 19.34 -9.39
CA GLU A 174 22.32 19.49 -10.22
C GLU A 174 22.27 18.67 -11.52
N ASP A 175 21.47 17.59 -11.56
CA ASP A 175 21.31 16.73 -12.74
C ASP A 175 20.33 17.36 -13.75
N PRO A 176 20.80 17.64 -15.00
CA PRO A 176 19.96 18.23 -16.04
C PRO A 176 18.74 17.37 -16.43
N GLN A 177 18.83 16.03 -16.25
CA GLN A 177 17.71 15.14 -16.55
C GLN A 177 16.60 15.30 -15.52
N ILE A 178 16.95 15.45 -14.24
CA ILE A 178 15.99 15.75 -13.17
C ILE A 178 15.37 17.14 -13.36
N GLN A 179 16.18 18.14 -13.74
CA GLN A 179 15.65 19.46 -14.06
C GLN A 179 14.65 19.43 -15.24
N GLN A 180 14.95 18.61 -16.25
CA GLN A 180 14.04 18.45 -17.40
C GLN A 180 12.73 17.81 -16.95
N GLU A 181 12.77 16.75 -16.12
CA GLU A 181 11.60 16.14 -15.55
C GLU A 181 10.77 17.12 -14.71
N GLY A 182 11.42 17.99 -13.93
CA GLY A 182 10.74 19.06 -13.18
C GLY A 182 9.91 19.98 -14.09
N ARG A 183 10.43 20.37 -15.26
CA ARG A 183 9.70 21.17 -16.26
C ARG A 183 8.53 20.40 -16.86
N GLU A 184 8.71 19.10 -17.14
CA GLU A 184 7.65 18.25 -17.70
C GLU A 184 6.53 18.02 -16.70
N ILE A 185 6.84 17.82 -15.40
CA ILE A 185 5.85 17.74 -14.33
C ILE A 185 5.07 19.04 -14.21
N GLU A 186 5.76 20.20 -14.24
CA GLU A 186 5.12 21.52 -14.18
C GLU A 186 4.16 21.73 -15.35
N GLU A 187 4.55 21.37 -16.57
CA GLU A 187 3.70 21.45 -17.77
C GLU A 187 2.48 20.54 -17.66
N ASP A 188 2.68 19.26 -17.30
CA ASP A 188 1.63 18.25 -17.21
C ASP A 188 0.55 18.60 -16.18
N PHE A 189 0.94 19.23 -15.07
CA PHE A 189 0.02 19.54 -13.97
C PHE A 189 -0.38 21.02 -13.88
N SER A 190 0.08 21.87 -14.80
CA SER A 190 -0.13 23.33 -14.77
C SER A 190 -1.58 23.73 -14.49
N ALA A 191 -2.53 23.18 -15.24
CA ALA A 191 -3.95 23.53 -15.13
C ALA A 191 -4.52 23.20 -13.73
N ALA A 192 -4.09 22.11 -13.11
CA ALA A 192 -4.56 21.72 -11.79
C ALA A 192 -3.85 22.51 -10.67
N LEU A 193 -2.57 22.83 -10.87
CA LEU A 193 -1.81 23.65 -9.94
C LEU A 193 -2.33 25.09 -9.88
N GLU A 194 -2.82 25.63 -11.00
CA GLU A 194 -3.49 26.94 -11.04
C GLU A 194 -4.85 26.90 -10.32
N ALA A 195 -5.66 25.86 -10.59
CA ALA A 195 -6.99 25.72 -9.99
C ALA A 195 -6.97 25.37 -8.49
N GLY A 196 -5.95 24.67 -8.02
CA GLY A 196 -5.83 24.26 -6.62
C GLY A 196 -5.21 25.32 -5.70
N GLY A 197 -4.88 26.51 -6.20
CA GLY A 197 -4.33 27.65 -5.46
C GLY A 197 -5.37 28.67 -5.00
N GLU A 198 -6.66 28.42 -5.25
CA GLU A 198 -7.79 29.21 -4.74
C GLU A 198 -8.40 28.57 -3.50
#